data_557be412f45603fc6cb2f86a59b13182
#
_entry.id   557be412f45603fc6cb2f86a59b13182
#
_cell.length_a   1.000
_cell.length_b   1.000
_cell.length_c   1.000
_cell.angle_alpha   90.00
_cell.angle_beta   90.00
_cell.angle_gamma   90.00
#
_symmetry.space_group_name_H-M   'P 1'
#
loop_
_entity.id
_entity.type
_entity.pdbx_description
1 polymer ?
#
loop_
_entity_poly.entity_id
_entity_poly.type
_entity_poly.pdbx_seq_one_letter_code
_entity_poly.pdbx_strand_id
1 'polypeptide(L)'
;MSRSIRDQADRLFAEGITPSRAQHRLKSVIPAHAMPHLKTFQDRYRYYRLSTLNEHSKPSVMARLLVESRLDVGWDSTTYFSFGFEVVDGAPQIGYGGTSGVFKVGITTKQLLQGMNHDPSTFIFHWDATYKINSMAYPVLICGMTDPGGRFHPVAFFVIGEESTDEYEWAMRELMKVYEAVVGSPLKLDYVMGDAAKAPIAAMKNLPQLGIKTLLM
;
A
#
# COMPACT_ATOMS: atom_id res chain seq x y z
N MET A 1 13.38 31.44 1.74
CA MET A 1 12.17 31.29 2.59
C MET A 1 12.54 31.64 4.02
N SER A 2 11.86 32.61 4.64
CA SER A 2 12.09 32.97 6.05
C SER A 2 11.67 31.81 6.98
N ARG A 3 12.15 31.82 8.23
CA ARG A 3 11.81 30.80 9.23
C ARG A 3 10.30 30.69 9.45
N SER A 4 9.64 31.84 9.62
CA SER A 4 8.19 31.90 9.83
C SER A 4 7.39 31.29 8.67
N ILE A 5 7.75 31.59 7.41
CA ILE A 5 7.10 31.02 6.23
C ILE A 5 7.35 29.51 6.14
N ARG A 6 8.54 29.07 6.54
CA ARG A 6 8.90 27.64 6.56
C ARG A 6 8.02 26.89 7.54
N ASP A 7 7.90 27.37 8.79
CA ASP A 7 7.12 26.73 9.83
C ASP A 7 5.63 26.64 9.46
N GLN A 8 5.10 27.69 8.81
CA GLN A 8 3.73 27.68 8.30
C GLN A 8 3.56 26.68 7.14
N ALA A 9 4.51 26.62 6.21
CA ALA A 9 4.48 25.64 5.12
C ALA A 9 4.53 24.20 5.65
N ASP A 10 5.40 23.92 6.64
CA ASP A 10 5.53 22.60 7.25
C ASP A 10 4.24 22.14 7.95
N ARG A 11 3.53 23.04 8.62
CA ARG A 11 2.20 22.74 9.19
C ARG A 11 1.20 22.33 8.11
N LEU A 12 1.15 23.08 7.01
CA LEU A 12 0.27 22.74 5.88
C LEU A 12 0.66 21.41 5.24
N PHE A 13 1.96 21.10 5.18
CA PHE A 13 2.44 19.81 4.68
C PHE A 13 2.06 18.65 5.61
N ALA A 14 2.08 18.86 6.92
CA ALA A 14 1.59 17.91 7.91
C ALA A 14 0.09 17.59 7.75
N GLU A 15 -0.70 18.57 7.27
CA GLU A 15 -2.12 18.39 6.90
C GLU A 15 -2.33 17.74 5.53
N GLY A 16 -1.26 17.30 4.84
CA GLY A 16 -1.35 16.70 3.50
C GLY A 16 -1.52 17.71 2.36
N ILE A 17 -1.32 19.01 2.62
CA ILE A 17 -1.48 20.06 1.61
C ILE A 17 -0.28 20.06 0.65
N THR A 18 -0.56 20.05 -0.65
CA THR A 18 0.49 20.09 -1.69
C THR A 18 1.22 21.44 -1.73
N PRO A 19 2.47 21.51 -2.22
CA PRO A 19 3.23 22.75 -2.31
C PRO A 19 2.52 23.92 -2.99
N SER A 20 1.81 23.64 -4.08
CA SER A 20 1.04 24.64 -4.82
C SER A 20 -0.12 25.20 -3.99
N ARG A 21 -0.87 24.32 -3.34
CA ARG A 21 -1.98 24.72 -2.44
C ARG A 21 -1.46 25.43 -1.20
N ALA A 22 -0.33 25.00 -0.62
CA ALA A 22 0.29 25.66 0.51
C ALA A 22 0.72 27.09 0.15
N GLN A 23 1.41 27.28 -0.99
CA GLN A 23 1.73 28.61 -1.48
C GLN A 23 0.47 29.48 -1.67
N HIS A 24 -0.57 28.92 -2.27
CA HIS A 24 -1.83 29.63 -2.52
C HIS A 24 -2.48 30.08 -1.21
N ARG A 25 -2.58 29.20 -0.20
CA ARG A 25 -3.14 29.56 1.12
C ARG A 25 -2.35 30.66 1.81
N LEU A 26 -1.02 30.63 1.69
CA LEU A 26 -0.16 31.62 2.33
C LEU A 26 -0.18 33.00 1.65
N LYS A 27 -0.69 33.12 0.41
CA LYS A 27 -0.87 34.42 -0.27
C LYS A 27 -1.80 35.39 0.46
N SER A 28 -2.71 34.89 1.26
CA SER A 28 -3.61 35.71 2.08
C SER A 28 -2.94 36.31 3.33
N VAL A 29 -1.79 35.76 3.73
CA VAL A 29 -1.11 36.10 4.99
C VAL A 29 0.25 36.76 4.74
N ILE A 30 0.90 36.43 3.61
CA ILE A 30 2.26 36.88 3.28
C ILE A 30 2.20 37.91 2.16
N PRO A 31 2.82 39.09 2.34
CA PRO A 31 2.89 40.12 1.29
C PRO A 31 3.56 39.55 0.01
N ALA A 32 3.09 40.01 -1.15
CA ALA A 32 3.54 39.50 -2.46
C ALA A 32 5.08 39.58 -2.66
N HIS A 33 5.70 40.65 -2.18
CA HIS A 33 7.16 40.84 -2.28
C HIS A 33 7.98 39.88 -1.41
N ALA A 34 7.38 39.32 -0.36
CA ALA A 34 8.00 38.36 0.55
C ALA A 34 7.64 36.89 0.22
N MET A 35 6.72 36.67 -0.72
CA MET A 35 6.24 35.34 -1.09
C MET A 35 7.31 34.58 -1.88
N PRO A 36 7.77 33.41 -1.39
CA PRO A 36 8.73 32.59 -2.12
C PRO A 36 8.12 32.00 -3.41
N HIS A 37 8.96 31.76 -4.40
CA HIS A 37 8.57 31.05 -5.61
C HIS A 37 8.07 29.63 -5.31
N LEU A 38 7.20 29.11 -6.17
CA LEU A 38 6.65 27.75 -6.02
C LEU A 38 7.75 26.68 -5.91
N LYS A 39 8.84 26.84 -6.66
CA LYS A 39 10.01 25.95 -6.57
C LYS A 39 10.54 25.83 -5.13
N THR A 40 10.60 26.95 -4.39
CA THR A 40 11.06 26.93 -3.00
C THR A 40 10.12 26.15 -2.08
N PHE A 41 8.80 26.17 -2.34
CA PHE A 41 7.83 25.32 -1.61
C PHE A 41 7.99 23.84 -1.98
N GLN A 42 8.25 23.53 -3.25
CA GLN A 42 8.49 22.17 -3.71
C GLN A 42 9.78 21.59 -3.09
N ASP A 43 10.87 22.37 -3.07
CA ASP A 43 12.13 21.96 -2.44
C ASP A 43 11.96 21.78 -0.92
N ARG A 44 11.21 22.69 -0.26
CA ARG A 44 10.90 22.53 1.16
C ARG A 44 10.04 21.30 1.45
N TYR A 45 9.05 21.02 0.62
CA TYR A 45 8.21 19.83 0.75
C TYR A 45 9.02 18.54 0.61
N ARG A 46 9.94 18.51 -0.35
CA ARG A 46 10.88 17.38 -0.52
C ARG A 46 11.71 17.18 0.76
N TYR A 47 12.27 18.27 1.31
CA TYR A 47 13.03 18.20 2.56
C TYR A 47 12.16 17.77 3.73
N TYR A 48 10.95 18.34 3.87
CA TYR A 48 9.98 17.98 4.90
C TYR A 48 9.67 16.48 4.85
N ARG A 49 9.37 15.94 3.68
CA ARG A 49 9.12 14.50 3.52
C ARG A 49 10.32 13.66 3.95
N LEU A 50 11.51 14.02 3.54
CA LEU A 50 12.74 13.30 3.91
C LEU A 50 13.00 13.35 5.41
N SER A 51 12.79 14.51 6.05
CA SER A 51 13.02 14.67 7.49
C SER A 51 11.93 14.01 8.35
N THR A 52 10.67 14.06 7.90
CA THR A 52 9.53 13.50 8.63
C THR A 52 9.44 11.98 8.46
N LEU A 53 9.83 11.46 7.29
CA LEU A 53 9.88 10.02 7.05
C LEU A 53 11.11 9.35 7.71
N ASN A 54 11.96 10.14 8.44
CA ASN A 54 13.08 9.63 9.23
C ASN A 54 13.89 8.56 8.48
N GLU A 55 14.27 8.84 7.22
CA GLU A 55 15.03 7.88 6.41
C GLU A 55 14.27 6.59 6.01
N HIS A 56 12.94 6.56 6.08
CA HIS A 56 12.13 5.38 5.72
C HIS A 56 12.35 4.88 4.30
N SER A 57 12.96 5.69 3.43
CA SER A 57 13.38 5.27 2.08
C SER A 57 14.72 4.52 2.06
N LYS A 58 15.46 4.43 3.16
CA LYS A 58 16.70 3.64 3.22
C LYS A 58 16.38 2.16 3.38
N PRO A 59 17.01 1.27 2.63
CA PRO A 59 16.76 -0.19 2.73
C PRO A 59 16.90 -0.74 4.15
N SER A 60 17.91 -0.29 4.89
CA SER A 60 18.12 -0.74 6.28
C SER A 60 16.98 -0.33 7.23
N VAL A 61 16.39 0.85 7.02
CA VAL A 61 15.23 1.31 7.81
C VAL A 61 13.99 0.52 7.41
N MET A 62 13.80 0.29 6.11
CA MET A 62 12.70 -0.52 5.61
C MET A 62 12.78 -1.96 6.14
N ALA A 63 13.97 -2.58 6.09
CA ALA A 63 14.18 -3.92 6.63
C ALA A 63 13.80 -4.01 8.12
N ARG A 64 14.22 -3.02 8.92
CA ARG A 64 13.84 -2.93 10.33
C ARG A 64 12.32 -2.82 10.52
N LEU A 65 11.67 -1.92 9.78
CA LEU A 65 10.22 -1.74 9.85
C LEU A 65 9.45 -3.02 9.51
N LEU A 66 9.90 -3.78 8.51
CA LEU A 66 9.29 -5.06 8.15
C LEU A 66 9.39 -6.08 9.28
N VAL A 67 10.55 -6.15 9.96
CA VAL A 67 10.72 -7.04 11.12
C VAL A 67 9.83 -6.60 12.28
N GLU A 68 9.83 -5.31 12.62
CA GLU A 68 9.06 -4.72 13.72
C GLU A 68 7.54 -4.82 13.49
N SER A 69 7.09 -4.76 12.23
CA SER A 69 5.68 -4.89 11.85
C SER A 69 5.25 -6.29 11.45
N ARG A 70 6.04 -7.32 11.74
CA ARG A 70 5.67 -8.71 11.43
C ARG A 70 4.49 -9.14 12.30
N LEU A 71 3.57 -9.96 11.73
CA LEU A 71 2.40 -10.44 12.47
C LEU A 71 2.80 -11.06 13.82
N ASP A 72 2.19 -10.55 14.89
CA ASP A 72 2.26 -11.11 16.23
C ASP A 72 0.86 -11.46 16.74
N VAL A 73 0.73 -12.60 17.39
CA VAL A 73 -0.56 -13.10 17.90
C VAL A 73 -1.13 -12.16 18.97
N GLY A 74 -0.27 -11.53 19.78
CA GLY A 74 -0.66 -10.63 20.87
C GLY A 74 -1.08 -9.23 20.44
N TRP A 75 -0.94 -8.87 19.17
CA TRP A 75 -1.29 -7.52 18.69
C TRP A 75 -2.81 -7.29 18.62
N ASP A 76 -3.19 -6.05 18.88
CA ASP A 76 -4.56 -5.57 18.66
C ASP A 76 -5.02 -5.83 17.22
N SER A 77 -6.32 -6.06 17.04
CA SER A 77 -6.91 -6.38 15.73
C SER A 77 -6.76 -5.25 14.70
N THR A 78 -6.60 -4.01 15.15
CA THR A 78 -6.44 -2.81 14.32
C THR A 78 -4.98 -2.47 14.02
N THR A 79 -4.03 -3.09 14.70
CA THR A 79 -2.60 -2.87 14.44
C THR A 79 -2.24 -3.44 13.08
N TYR A 80 -1.63 -2.60 12.23
CA TYR A 80 -1.15 -3.06 10.94
C TYR A 80 0.06 -3.98 11.11
N PHE A 81 0.19 -4.94 10.20
CA PHE A 81 1.38 -5.79 10.11
C PHE A 81 1.77 -6.02 8.64
N SER A 82 3.05 -6.32 8.45
CA SER A 82 3.61 -6.68 7.14
C SER A 82 3.80 -8.19 7.02
N PHE A 83 3.64 -8.70 5.79
CA PHE A 83 3.76 -10.12 5.48
C PHE A 83 4.24 -10.35 4.04
N GLY A 84 4.60 -11.58 3.69
CA GLY A 84 4.96 -12.00 2.33
C GLY A 84 6.37 -11.59 1.87
N PHE A 85 7.11 -10.79 2.61
CA PHE A 85 8.47 -10.43 2.26
C PHE A 85 9.45 -11.60 2.49
N GLU A 86 10.46 -11.70 1.62
CA GLU A 86 11.50 -12.71 1.75
C GLU A 86 12.48 -12.36 2.86
N VAL A 87 12.97 -13.39 3.55
CA VAL A 87 14.01 -13.28 4.57
C VAL A 87 15.17 -14.20 4.17
N VAL A 88 16.35 -13.64 3.96
CA VAL A 88 17.59 -14.36 3.68
C VAL A 88 18.59 -14.02 4.77
N ASP A 89 19.22 -15.04 5.34
CA ASP A 89 20.18 -14.90 6.46
C ASP A 89 19.63 -14.06 7.66
N GLY A 90 18.33 -14.19 7.92
CA GLY A 90 17.66 -13.48 9.02
C GLY A 90 17.30 -12.01 8.74
N ALA A 91 17.58 -11.50 7.56
CA ALA A 91 17.26 -10.13 7.15
C ALA A 91 16.21 -10.10 6.02
N PRO A 92 15.20 -9.19 6.09
CA PRO A 92 14.29 -8.96 4.99
C PRO A 92 15.03 -8.50 3.72
N GLN A 93 14.70 -9.10 2.59
CA GLN A 93 15.23 -8.71 1.30
C GLN A 93 14.53 -7.45 0.80
N ILE A 94 15.26 -6.36 0.76
CA ILE A 94 14.81 -5.09 0.20
C ILE A 94 15.44 -4.97 -1.18
N GLY A 95 14.71 -5.33 -2.22
CA GLY A 95 15.16 -5.16 -3.59
C GLY A 95 15.32 -3.69 -3.97
N TYR A 96 16.27 -3.42 -4.85
CA TYR A 96 16.50 -2.07 -5.40
C TYR A 96 15.80 -1.85 -6.74
N GLY A 97 14.97 -2.81 -7.17
CA GLY A 97 14.38 -2.85 -8.50
C GLY A 97 15.31 -3.44 -9.57
N GLY A 98 14.78 -3.75 -10.75
CA GLY A 98 15.51 -4.40 -11.84
C GLY A 98 15.92 -5.84 -11.49
N THR A 99 17.08 -6.28 -11.98
CA THR A 99 17.59 -7.64 -11.81
C THR A 99 18.13 -7.96 -10.40
N SER A 100 18.24 -6.96 -9.52
CA SER A 100 18.82 -7.13 -8.16
C SER A 100 17.82 -7.54 -7.08
N GLY A 101 16.70 -8.09 -7.46
CA GLY A 101 15.63 -8.50 -6.55
C GLY A 101 14.49 -7.48 -6.50
N VAL A 102 13.29 -8.00 -6.47
CA VAL A 102 12.05 -7.21 -6.45
C VAL A 102 11.62 -7.02 -5.00
N PHE A 103 11.40 -5.78 -4.60
CA PHE A 103 10.81 -5.51 -3.29
C PHE A 103 9.32 -5.86 -3.32
N LYS A 104 8.92 -6.81 -2.47
CA LYS A 104 7.54 -7.26 -2.33
C LYS A 104 7.14 -7.30 -0.87
N VAL A 105 5.97 -6.75 -0.55
CA VAL A 105 5.40 -6.79 0.79
C VAL A 105 3.90 -6.62 0.76
N GLY A 106 3.19 -7.40 1.57
CA GLY A 106 1.79 -7.22 1.90
C GLY A 106 1.66 -6.47 3.23
N ILE A 107 0.62 -5.64 3.34
CA ILE A 107 0.27 -4.89 4.55
C ILE A 107 -1.22 -5.05 4.80
N THR A 108 -1.60 -5.41 6.03
CA THR A 108 -3.00 -5.55 6.43
C THR A 108 -3.16 -5.39 7.95
N THR A 109 -4.37 -5.63 8.47
CA THR A 109 -4.66 -5.79 9.89
C THR A 109 -5.49 -7.06 10.11
N LYS A 110 -5.50 -7.60 11.33
CA LYS A 110 -6.37 -8.74 11.64
C LYS A 110 -7.85 -8.41 11.39
N GLN A 111 -8.26 -7.19 11.74
CA GLN A 111 -9.64 -6.73 11.55
C GLN A 111 -10.06 -6.72 10.06
N LEU A 112 -9.18 -6.27 9.16
CA LEU A 112 -9.47 -6.26 7.73
C LEU A 112 -9.63 -7.67 7.17
N LEU A 113 -8.77 -8.61 7.59
CA LEU A 113 -8.88 -10.02 7.18
C LEU A 113 -10.14 -10.67 7.75
N GLN A 114 -10.45 -10.45 9.02
CA GLN A 114 -11.67 -10.94 9.66
C GLN A 114 -12.94 -10.35 9.04
N GLY A 115 -12.88 -9.09 8.58
CA GLY A 115 -13.96 -8.44 7.84
C GLY A 115 -14.32 -9.13 6.52
N MET A 116 -13.43 -9.96 5.97
CA MET A 116 -13.69 -10.76 4.78
C MET A 116 -14.22 -12.18 5.10
N ASN A 117 -14.38 -12.52 6.38
CA ASN A 117 -14.87 -13.84 6.80
C ASN A 117 -16.39 -13.94 6.67
N HIS A 118 -16.87 -13.96 5.44
CA HIS A 118 -18.28 -14.09 5.06
C HIS A 118 -18.46 -15.23 4.06
N ASP A 119 -19.70 -15.61 3.78
CA ASP A 119 -20.03 -16.53 2.70
C ASP A 119 -19.51 -15.96 1.36
N PRO A 120 -18.65 -16.67 0.62
CA PRO A 120 -18.04 -16.20 -0.63
C PRO A 120 -19.06 -15.78 -1.70
N SER A 121 -20.30 -16.27 -1.61
CA SER A 121 -21.39 -15.91 -2.53
C SER A 121 -21.99 -14.52 -2.26
N THR A 122 -21.68 -13.89 -1.12
CA THR A 122 -22.28 -12.64 -0.67
C THR A 122 -21.47 -11.39 -0.98
N PHE A 123 -20.27 -11.52 -1.54
CA PHE A 123 -19.43 -10.37 -1.86
C PHE A 123 -18.68 -10.57 -3.18
N ILE A 124 -18.20 -9.48 -3.73
CA ILE A 124 -17.29 -9.48 -4.89
C ILE A 124 -15.91 -9.06 -4.39
N PHE A 125 -14.90 -9.90 -4.61
CA PHE A 125 -13.51 -9.54 -4.32
C PHE A 125 -12.96 -8.67 -5.46
N HIS A 126 -12.27 -7.60 -5.10
CA HIS A 126 -11.64 -6.68 -6.04
C HIS A 126 -10.14 -6.64 -5.82
N TRP A 127 -9.41 -6.50 -6.92
CA TRP A 127 -8.02 -6.11 -6.87
C TRP A 127 -7.70 -5.17 -8.04
N ASP A 128 -6.95 -4.14 -7.73
CA ASP A 128 -6.56 -3.11 -8.68
C ASP A 128 -5.20 -2.55 -8.33
N ALA A 129 -4.37 -2.24 -9.32
CA ALA A 129 -3.06 -1.66 -9.13
C ALA A 129 -3.07 -0.16 -9.38
N THR A 130 -2.49 0.59 -8.45
CA THR A 130 -2.33 2.03 -8.56
C THR A 130 -0.85 2.41 -8.54
N TYR A 131 -0.53 3.51 -9.22
CA TYR A 131 0.83 3.98 -9.39
C TYR A 131 1.06 5.36 -8.74
N LYS A 132 2.34 5.74 -8.63
CA LYS A 132 2.78 7.09 -8.22
C LYS A 132 2.44 7.47 -6.77
N ILE A 133 2.15 6.51 -5.92
CA ILE A 133 1.90 6.75 -4.49
C ILE A 133 3.15 6.57 -3.63
N ASN A 134 4.21 6.02 -4.18
CA ASN A 134 5.52 5.93 -3.53
C ASN A 134 6.64 6.54 -4.39
N SER A 135 7.77 6.87 -3.77
CA SER A 135 8.88 7.57 -4.43
C SER A 135 9.64 6.72 -5.46
N MET A 136 9.55 5.40 -5.34
CA MET A 136 10.23 4.44 -6.23
C MET A 136 9.34 4.00 -7.39
N ALA A 137 8.12 4.54 -7.48
CA ALA A 137 7.12 4.21 -8.50
C ALA A 137 6.74 2.73 -8.58
N TYR A 138 6.93 1.97 -7.50
CA TYR A 138 6.40 0.60 -7.41
C TYR A 138 4.87 0.62 -7.49
N PRO A 139 4.25 -0.29 -8.26
CA PRO A 139 2.80 -0.47 -8.21
C PRO A 139 2.36 -0.86 -6.80
N VAL A 140 1.21 -0.35 -6.39
CA VAL A 140 0.53 -0.79 -5.17
C VAL A 140 -0.77 -1.46 -5.55
N LEU A 141 -0.83 -2.76 -5.35
CA LEU A 141 -2.03 -3.56 -5.54
C LEU A 141 -2.92 -3.42 -4.31
N ILE A 142 -4.16 -3.02 -4.53
CA ILE A 142 -5.18 -2.88 -3.49
C ILE A 142 -6.14 -4.04 -3.63
N CYS A 143 -6.29 -4.82 -2.57
CA CYS A 143 -7.26 -5.90 -2.47
C CYS A 143 -8.38 -5.50 -1.52
N GLY A 144 -9.62 -5.79 -1.91
CA GLY A 144 -10.79 -5.51 -1.08
C GLY A 144 -12.01 -6.28 -1.53
N MET A 145 -13.11 -6.08 -0.84
CA MET A 145 -14.40 -6.67 -1.21
C MET A 145 -15.50 -5.60 -1.27
N THR A 146 -16.47 -5.81 -2.14
CA THR A 146 -17.72 -5.04 -2.14
C THR A 146 -18.82 -5.89 -1.57
N ASP A 147 -19.49 -5.38 -0.54
CA ASP A 147 -20.62 -6.03 0.12
C ASP A 147 -21.93 -5.91 -0.70
N PRO A 148 -23.02 -6.61 -0.34
CA PRO A 148 -24.30 -6.51 -1.04
C PRO A 148 -24.91 -5.08 -1.03
N GLY A 149 -24.46 -4.22 -0.12
CA GLY A 149 -24.86 -2.81 -0.05
C GLY A 149 -24.06 -1.91 -1.00
N GLY A 150 -23.13 -2.47 -1.78
CA GLY A 150 -22.28 -1.71 -2.71
C GLY A 150 -21.14 -0.95 -2.04
N ARG A 151 -20.80 -1.24 -0.78
CA ARG A 151 -19.71 -0.59 -0.06
C ARG A 151 -18.42 -1.36 -0.24
N PHE A 152 -17.36 -0.65 -0.61
CA PHE A 152 -16.02 -1.22 -0.71
C PHE A 152 -15.33 -1.26 0.66
N HIS A 153 -14.78 -2.42 1.02
CA HIS A 153 -14.02 -2.68 2.24
C HIS A 153 -12.60 -3.11 1.83
N PRO A 154 -11.56 -2.35 2.14
CA PRO A 154 -10.19 -2.77 1.88
C PRO A 154 -9.85 -4.00 2.73
N VAL A 155 -9.03 -4.90 2.19
CA VAL A 155 -8.58 -6.12 2.88
C VAL A 155 -7.07 -6.10 3.04
N ALA A 156 -6.32 -5.84 1.99
CA ALA A 156 -4.86 -5.80 2.02
C ALA A 156 -4.30 -4.86 0.94
N PHE A 157 -3.08 -4.41 1.18
CA PHE A 157 -2.28 -3.62 0.24
C PHE A 157 -0.97 -4.35 -0.03
N PHE A 158 -0.56 -4.42 -1.28
CA PHE A 158 0.72 -5.02 -1.65
C PHE A 158 1.56 -4.01 -2.43
N VAL A 159 2.81 -3.85 -2.04
CA VAL A 159 3.82 -3.26 -2.92
C VAL A 159 4.38 -4.39 -3.75
N ILE A 160 4.34 -4.27 -5.06
CA ILE A 160 4.83 -5.25 -6.03
C ILE A 160 5.87 -4.60 -6.94
N GLY A 161 6.72 -5.42 -7.56
CA GLY A 161 7.78 -4.90 -8.42
C GLY A 161 7.27 -4.41 -9.77
N GLU A 162 6.34 -5.15 -10.34
CA GLU A 162 5.72 -4.89 -11.64
C GLU A 162 4.34 -5.56 -11.71
N GLU A 163 3.55 -5.22 -12.72
CA GLU A 163 2.27 -5.88 -12.98
C GLU A 163 2.45 -7.12 -13.87
N SER A 164 3.04 -8.17 -13.32
CA SER A 164 3.16 -9.47 -13.98
C SER A 164 2.24 -10.52 -13.37
N THR A 165 1.98 -11.60 -14.09
CA THR A 165 1.19 -12.73 -13.59
C THR A 165 1.81 -13.31 -12.31
N ASP A 166 3.12 -13.44 -12.25
CA ASP A 166 3.85 -14.00 -11.10
C ASP A 166 3.69 -13.12 -9.85
N GLU A 167 3.69 -11.78 -10.00
CA GLU A 167 3.50 -10.84 -8.91
C GLU A 167 2.07 -10.89 -8.34
N TYR A 168 1.07 -10.99 -9.22
CA TYR A 168 -0.32 -11.17 -8.82
C TYR A 168 -0.55 -12.52 -8.14
N GLU A 169 0.03 -13.61 -8.66
CA GLU A 169 -0.05 -14.92 -8.02
C GLU A 169 0.62 -14.92 -6.64
N TRP A 170 1.80 -14.31 -6.53
CA TRP A 170 2.49 -14.17 -5.26
C TRP A 170 1.61 -13.42 -4.25
N ALA A 171 1.07 -12.25 -4.60
CA ALA A 171 0.24 -11.45 -3.71
C ALA A 171 -0.97 -12.25 -3.21
N MET A 172 -1.63 -12.98 -4.09
CA MET A 172 -2.79 -13.77 -3.71
C MET A 172 -2.41 -14.98 -2.85
N ARG A 173 -1.31 -15.68 -3.14
CA ARG A 173 -0.81 -16.78 -2.31
C ARG A 173 -0.45 -16.31 -0.90
N GLU A 174 0.18 -15.14 -0.78
CA GLU A 174 0.50 -14.57 0.52
C GLU A 174 -0.77 -14.11 1.27
N LEU A 175 -1.76 -13.54 0.57
CA LEU A 175 -3.06 -13.21 1.15
C LEU A 175 -3.77 -14.46 1.70
N MET A 176 -3.77 -15.55 0.94
CA MET A 176 -4.37 -16.82 1.37
C MET A 176 -3.71 -17.35 2.65
N LYS A 177 -2.37 -17.37 2.69
CA LYS A 177 -1.61 -17.83 3.86
C LYS A 177 -1.92 -17.00 5.11
N VAL A 178 -1.88 -15.68 4.98
CA VAL A 178 -2.11 -14.79 6.13
C VAL A 178 -3.57 -14.78 6.57
N TYR A 179 -4.49 -14.91 5.62
CA TYR A 179 -5.92 -15.05 5.92
C TYR A 179 -6.18 -16.32 6.75
N GLU A 180 -5.67 -17.45 6.30
CA GLU A 180 -5.83 -18.73 7.02
C GLU A 180 -5.18 -18.67 8.41
N ALA A 181 -4.01 -18.03 8.54
CA ALA A 181 -3.34 -17.86 9.83
C ALA A 181 -4.13 -17.00 10.82
N VAL A 182 -4.88 -16.00 10.34
CA VAL A 182 -5.64 -15.05 11.19
C VAL A 182 -7.08 -15.51 11.42
N VAL A 183 -7.72 -16.03 10.38
CA VAL A 183 -9.16 -16.41 10.40
C VAL A 183 -9.36 -17.87 10.82
N GLY A 184 -8.36 -18.73 10.58
CA GLY A 184 -8.42 -20.15 10.91
C GLY A 184 -9.13 -21.03 9.87
N SER A 185 -9.47 -20.47 8.70
CA SER A 185 -10.09 -21.18 7.59
C SER A 185 -9.50 -20.70 6.24
N PRO A 186 -9.47 -21.57 5.22
CA PRO A 186 -8.94 -21.19 3.92
C PRO A 186 -9.80 -20.12 3.25
N LEU A 187 -9.14 -19.16 2.58
CA LEU A 187 -9.80 -18.14 1.78
C LEU A 187 -10.52 -18.78 0.58
N LYS A 188 -11.80 -18.42 0.40
CA LYS A 188 -12.64 -18.80 -0.75
C LYS A 188 -13.24 -17.55 -1.38
N LEU A 189 -13.31 -17.54 -2.71
CA LEU A 189 -13.82 -16.42 -3.49
C LEU A 189 -14.72 -16.95 -4.62
N ASP A 190 -16.01 -16.63 -4.59
CA ASP A 190 -16.91 -17.01 -5.69
C ASP A 190 -16.82 -16.02 -6.86
N TYR A 191 -16.73 -14.74 -6.54
CA TYR A 191 -16.73 -13.66 -7.53
C TYR A 191 -15.51 -12.79 -7.34
N VAL A 192 -14.76 -12.59 -8.44
CA VAL A 192 -13.60 -11.70 -8.47
C VAL A 192 -13.76 -10.68 -9.60
N MET A 193 -13.50 -9.41 -9.29
CA MET A 193 -13.52 -8.32 -10.25
C MET A 193 -12.14 -7.66 -10.31
N GLY A 194 -11.67 -7.39 -11.52
CA GLY A 194 -10.44 -6.66 -11.81
C GLY A 194 -10.55 -5.97 -13.16
N ASP A 195 -9.48 -5.28 -13.55
CA ASP A 195 -9.39 -4.78 -14.92
C ASP A 195 -9.23 -5.95 -15.92
N ALA A 196 -9.48 -5.66 -17.21
CA ALA A 196 -9.37 -6.65 -18.29
C ALA A 196 -7.90 -6.97 -18.66
N ALA A 197 -6.93 -6.64 -17.83
CA ALA A 197 -5.52 -6.93 -18.06
C ALA A 197 -5.23 -8.43 -18.02
N LYS A 198 -4.30 -8.88 -18.86
CA LYS A 198 -4.00 -10.33 -19.00
C LYS A 198 -3.38 -10.93 -17.73
N ALA A 199 -2.54 -10.16 -17.04
CA ALA A 199 -1.77 -10.64 -15.90
C ALA A 199 -2.65 -11.04 -14.70
N PRO A 200 -3.58 -10.19 -14.18
CA PRO A 200 -4.47 -10.58 -13.10
C PRO A 200 -5.40 -11.75 -13.48
N ILE A 201 -5.90 -11.77 -14.72
CA ILE A 201 -6.75 -12.87 -15.20
C ILE A 201 -6.00 -14.21 -15.21
N ALA A 202 -4.76 -14.22 -15.71
CA ALA A 202 -3.93 -15.41 -15.73
C ALA A 202 -3.61 -15.88 -14.30
N ALA A 203 -3.24 -14.98 -13.41
CA ALA A 203 -2.95 -15.27 -12.02
C ALA A 203 -4.14 -15.96 -11.31
N MET A 204 -5.36 -15.45 -11.48
CA MET A 204 -6.55 -16.06 -10.87
C MET A 204 -6.84 -17.46 -11.41
N LYS A 205 -6.63 -17.69 -12.72
CA LYS A 205 -6.80 -19.03 -13.32
C LYS A 205 -5.80 -20.04 -12.78
N ASN A 206 -4.60 -19.59 -12.39
CA ASN A 206 -3.54 -20.43 -11.82
C ASN A 206 -3.76 -20.76 -10.33
N LEU A 207 -4.85 -20.28 -9.71
CA LEU A 207 -5.17 -20.46 -8.30
C LEU A 207 -6.52 -21.16 -8.07
N PRO A 208 -6.69 -22.41 -8.56
CA PRO A 208 -7.97 -23.13 -8.49
C PRO A 208 -8.45 -23.37 -7.05
N GLN A 209 -7.54 -23.39 -6.07
CA GLN A 209 -7.87 -23.55 -4.65
C GLN A 209 -8.74 -22.42 -4.07
N LEU A 210 -8.80 -21.25 -4.71
CA LEU A 210 -9.69 -20.14 -4.34
C LEU A 210 -11.18 -20.47 -4.58
N GLY A 211 -11.45 -21.38 -5.54
CA GLY A 211 -12.82 -21.81 -5.86
C GLY A 211 -13.60 -20.80 -6.70
N ILE A 212 -12.93 -19.91 -7.44
CA ILE A 212 -13.55 -18.83 -8.20
C ILE A 212 -14.54 -19.38 -9.23
N LYS A 213 -15.81 -18.95 -9.14
CA LYS A 213 -16.88 -19.31 -10.07
C LYS A 213 -16.96 -18.34 -11.25
N THR A 214 -16.74 -17.06 -10.98
CA THR A 214 -16.91 -15.99 -12.00
C THR A 214 -15.81 -14.93 -11.85
N LEU A 215 -15.15 -14.63 -12.98
CA LEU A 215 -14.28 -13.47 -13.14
C LEU A 215 -15.08 -12.36 -13.83
N LEU A 216 -15.22 -11.22 -13.18
CA LEU A 216 -15.85 -10.02 -13.71
C LEU A 216 -14.76 -9.06 -14.20
N MET A 217 -14.95 -8.45 -15.38
CA MET A 217 -13.97 -7.56 -16.02
C MET A 217 -14.67 -6.27 -16.44
#